data_9e533eea60a5e1f912c3476195f37319
#
_entry.id   9e533eea60a5e1f912c3476195f37319
#
_cell.length_a   1.000
_cell.length_b   1.000
_cell.length_c   1.000
_cell.angle_alpha   90.00
_cell.angle_beta   90.00
_cell.angle_gamma   90.00
#
_symmetry.space_group_name_H-M   'P 1'
#
loop_
_entity.id
_entity.type
_entity.pdbx_description
1 polymer ?
#
loop_
_entity_poly.entity_id
_entity_poly.type
_entity_poly.pdbx_seq_one_letter_code
_entity_poly.pdbx_strand_id
1 'polypeptide(L)'
;MDGLISFFASHHAIRAETILKRHGHAAKLVPGPRELSPNCGVALRFEYSLREPVATLLAANRVRIDGIHAYTPRTDTWTGV
;
A
#
# COMPACT_ATOMS: atom_id res chain seq x y z
N MET A 1 -3.50 -5.86 12.19
CA MET A 1 -2.57 -4.74 11.99
C MET A 1 -2.69 -4.24 10.57
N ASP A 2 -2.66 -2.94 10.40
CA ASP A 2 -2.74 -2.39 9.07
C ASP A 2 -1.38 -2.32 8.42
N GLY A 3 -1.38 -2.43 7.10
CA GLY A 3 -0.18 -2.26 6.31
C GLY A 3 -0.37 -1.13 5.32
N LEU A 4 0.73 -0.56 4.89
CA LEU A 4 0.75 0.44 3.83
C LEU A 4 1.72 -0.02 2.76
N ILE A 5 1.30 0.11 1.52
CA ILE A 5 2.17 -0.14 0.38
C ILE A 5 2.50 1.21 -0.24
N SER A 6 3.78 1.49 -0.37
CA SER A 6 4.21 2.70 -1.06
C SER A 6 4.57 2.37 -2.50
N PHE A 7 4.36 3.32 -3.39
CA PHE A 7 4.55 3.10 -4.82
C PHE A 7 5.44 4.18 -5.40
N PHE A 8 6.00 3.92 -6.57
CA PHE A 8 6.83 4.89 -7.25
C PHE A 8 6.01 5.98 -7.93
N ALA A 9 4.76 5.68 -8.26
CA ALA A 9 3.88 6.65 -8.87
C ALA A 9 2.43 6.32 -8.53
N SER A 10 1.58 7.34 -8.52
CA SER A 10 0.19 7.16 -8.09
C SER A 10 -0.60 6.20 -8.97
N HIS A 11 -0.28 6.11 -10.25
CA HIS A 11 -1.04 5.21 -11.13
C HIS A 11 -0.81 3.74 -10.75
N HIS A 12 0.34 3.40 -10.17
CA HIS A 12 0.55 2.05 -9.68
C HIS A 12 -0.33 1.77 -8.46
N ALA A 13 -0.52 2.76 -7.61
CA ALA A 13 -1.38 2.60 -6.43
C ALA A 13 -2.83 2.37 -6.84
N ILE A 14 -3.32 3.14 -7.80
CA ILE A 14 -4.69 3.00 -8.28
C ILE A 14 -4.89 1.62 -8.89
N ARG A 15 -3.93 1.18 -9.68
CA ARG A 15 -4.03 -0.13 -10.32
C ARG A 15 -4.01 -1.24 -9.28
N ALA A 16 -3.18 -1.10 -8.26
CA ALA A 16 -3.10 -2.09 -7.20
C ALA A 16 -4.43 -2.19 -6.45
N GLU A 17 -5.05 -1.07 -6.16
CA GLU A 17 -6.35 -1.08 -5.49
C GLU A 17 -7.38 -1.84 -6.33
N THR A 18 -7.43 -1.58 -7.61
CA THR A 18 -8.36 -2.25 -8.50
C THR A 18 -8.14 -3.76 -8.49
N ILE A 19 -6.88 -4.17 -8.59
CA ILE A 19 -6.55 -5.58 -8.61
C ILE A 19 -6.92 -6.27 -7.31
N LEU A 20 -6.59 -5.66 -6.19
CA LEU A 20 -6.86 -6.27 -4.90
C LEU A 20 -8.36 -6.38 -4.64
N LYS A 21 -9.12 -5.37 -4.98
CA LYS A 21 -10.57 -5.43 -4.81
C LYS A 21 -11.21 -6.49 -5.70
N ARG A 22 -10.68 -6.64 -6.91
CA ARG A 22 -11.19 -7.65 -7.82
C ARG A 22 -10.99 -9.06 -7.27
N HIS A 23 -9.94 -9.25 -6.50
CA HIS A 23 -9.64 -10.56 -5.91
C HIS A 23 -10.15 -10.71 -4.48
N GLY A 24 -11.01 -9.79 -4.04
CA GLY A 24 -11.64 -9.92 -2.73
C GLY A 24 -10.82 -9.42 -1.57
N HIS A 25 -9.72 -8.74 -1.82
CA HIS A 25 -8.91 -8.17 -0.75
C HIS A 25 -9.36 -6.75 -0.47
N ALA A 26 -9.57 -6.44 0.80
CA ALA A 26 -9.91 -5.08 1.19
C ALA A 26 -8.66 -4.20 1.07
N ALA A 27 -8.80 -3.10 0.37
CA ALA A 27 -7.70 -2.16 0.18
C ALA A 27 -8.27 -0.78 -0.04
N LYS A 28 -7.54 0.23 0.40
CA LYS A 28 -8.03 1.61 0.30
C LYS A 28 -6.86 2.54 0.04
N LEU A 29 -7.03 3.45 -0.90
CA LEU A 29 -6.03 4.48 -1.14
C LEU A 29 -6.10 5.52 -0.03
N VAL A 30 -4.96 5.90 0.49
CA VAL A 30 -4.85 6.90 1.55
C VAL A 30 -3.70 7.83 1.21
N PRO A 31 -3.67 9.04 1.77
CA PRO A 31 -2.50 9.90 1.57
C PRO A 31 -1.26 9.23 2.12
N GLY A 32 -0.22 9.17 1.32
CA GLY A 32 1.01 8.54 1.74
C GLY A 32 1.91 9.48 2.49
N PRO A 33 2.57 9.00 3.54
CA PRO A 33 3.55 9.82 4.24
C PRO A 33 4.71 10.17 3.30
N ARG A 34 5.15 11.41 3.34
CA ARG A 34 6.25 11.82 2.49
C ARG A 34 7.50 11.03 2.71
N GLU A 35 7.71 10.63 3.95
CA GLU A 35 8.91 9.87 4.30
C GLU A 35 8.96 8.53 3.59
N LEU A 36 7.81 7.95 3.31
CA LEU A 36 7.76 6.67 2.64
C LEU A 36 7.76 6.80 1.13
N SER A 37 7.12 7.84 0.62
CA SER A 37 6.95 7.94 -0.82
C SER A 37 6.93 9.40 -1.27
N PRO A 38 8.08 10.04 -1.33
CA PRO A 38 8.11 11.46 -1.69
C PRO A 38 7.64 11.74 -3.11
N ASN A 39 7.72 10.75 -3.98
CA ASN A 39 7.33 10.93 -5.38
C ASN A 39 5.92 10.47 -5.67
N CYS A 40 5.22 9.92 -4.70
CA CYS A 40 3.86 9.43 -4.87
C CYS A 40 3.03 9.91 -3.70
N GLY A 41 2.02 10.69 -3.96
CA GLY A 41 1.21 11.27 -2.90
C GLY A 41 0.22 10.33 -2.24
N VAL A 42 0.17 9.07 -2.65
CA VAL A 42 -0.79 8.12 -2.11
C VAL A 42 -0.11 6.82 -1.74
N ALA A 43 -0.73 6.11 -0.81
CA ALA A 43 -0.32 4.76 -0.45
C ALA A 43 -1.57 3.88 -0.43
N LEU A 44 -1.38 2.58 -0.34
CA LEU A 44 -2.50 1.65 -0.30
C LEU A 44 -2.53 0.99 1.07
N ARG A 45 -3.65 1.15 1.76
CA ARG A 45 -3.82 0.56 3.08
C ARG A 45 -4.50 -0.80 2.93
N PHE A 46 -3.99 -1.78 3.64
CA PHE A 46 -4.51 -3.14 3.56
C PHE A 46 -4.21 -3.87 4.87
N GLU A 47 -4.66 -5.11 4.99
CA GLU A 47 -4.38 -5.91 6.17
C GLU A 47 -2.96 -6.46 6.09
N TYR A 48 -2.11 -6.09 7.01
CA TYR A 48 -0.69 -6.41 6.98
C TYR A 48 -0.42 -7.92 7.01
N SER A 49 -1.30 -8.68 7.64
CA SER A 49 -1.13 -10.14 7.68
C SER A 49 -1.26 -10.77 6.30
N LEU A 50 -1.82 -10.05 5.33
CA LEU A 50 -1.96 -10.54 3.96
C LEU A 50 -0.85 -10.05 3.05
N ARG A 51 0.24 -9.52 3.61
CA ARG A 51 1.27 -8.90 2.79
C ARG A 51 1.89 -9.85 1.76
N GLU A 52 2.05 -11.11 2.11
CA GLU A 52 2.66 -12.04 1.15
C GLU A 52 1.76 -12.34 -0.04
N PRO A 53 0.50 -12.78 0.16
CA PRO A 53 -0.37 -13.00 -0.99
C PRO A 53 -0.64 -11.71 -1.77
N VAL A 54 -0.71 -10.57 -1.08
CA VAL A 54 -0.92 -9.31 -1.77
C VAL A 54 0.29 -8.97 -2.64
N ALA A 55 1.50 -9.11 -2.11
CA ALA A 55 2.70 -8.83 -2.87
C ALA A 55 2.82 -9.77 -4.08
N THR A 56 2.50 -11.04 -3.90
CA THR A 56 2.55 -11.99 -4.98
C THR A 56 1.55 -11.64 -6.08
N LEU A 57 0.33 -11.26 -5.68
CA LEU A 57 -0.70 -10.92 -6.63
C LEU A 57 -0.32 -9.67 -7.43
N LEU A 58 0.20 -8.66 -6.75
CA LEU A 58 0.60 -7.44 -7.44
C LEU A 58 1.77 -7.68 -8.37
N ALA A 59 2.74 -8.50 -7.95
CA ALA A 59 3.86 -8.83 -8.82
C ALA A 59 3.40 -9.59 -10.06
N ALA A 60 2.44 -10.50 -9.88
CA ALA A 60 1.91 -11.26 -11.00
C ALA A 60 1.21 -10.36 -12.01
N ASN A 61 0.69 -9.23 -11.56
CA ASN A 61 0.02 -8.28 -12.43
C ASN A 61 0.95 -7.13 -12.84
N ARG A 62 2.23 -7.28 -12.58
CA ARG A 62 3.26 -6.31 -12.99
C ARG A 62 3.06 -4.93 -12.38
N VAL A 63 2.51 -4.89 -11.17
CA VAL A 63 2.40 -3.64 -10.44
C VAL A 63 3.69 -3.46 -9.66
N ARG A 64 4.35 -2.32 -9.84
CA ARG A 64 5.60 -2.05 -9.14
C ARG A 64 5.31 -1.37 -7.84
N ILE A 65 5.80 -1.94 -6.76
CA ILE A 65 5.66 -1.33 -5.45
C ILE A 65 7.03 -0.90 -4.95
N ASP A 66 7.03 0.16 -4.15
CA ASP A 66 8.26 0.64 -3.54
C ASP A 66 8.57 -0.12 -2.27
N GLY A 67 7.57 -0.32 -1.44
CA GLY A 67 7.76 -1.08 -0.21
C GLY A 67 6.45 -1.36 0.49
N ILE A 68 6.50 -2.28 1.44
CA ILE A 68 5.36 -2.63 2.28
C ILE A 68 5.76 -2.36 3.72
N HIS A 69 4.92 -1.63 4.44
CA HIS A 69 5.24 -1.18 5.79
C HIS A 69 4.10 -1.51 6.74
N ALA A 70 4.44 -1.87 7.97
CA ALA A 70 3.43 -2.00 9.00
C ALA A 70 2.96 -0.61 9.41
N TYR A 71 1.67 -0.47 9.67
CA TYR A 71 1.09 0.83 9.92
C TYR A 71 0.16 0.73 11.12
N THR A 72 0.31 1.65 12.05
CA THR A 72 -0.53 1.70 13.22
C THR A 72 -1.30 3.03 13.21
N PRO A 73 -2.52 3.01 12.72
CA PRO A 73 -3.24 4.27 12.50
C PRO A 73 -3.63 5.01 13.78
N ARG A 74 -3.63 4.32 14.88
CA ARG A 74 -4.06 4.97 16.08
C ARG A 74 -3.08 6.03 16.57
N THR A 75 -1.87 6.00 16.18
CA THR A 75 -0.99 7.04 16.58
C THR A 75 -1.15 8.14 15.64
N ASP A 76 -1.38 9.23 16.15
CA ASP A 76 -1.45 10.36 15.34
C ASP A 76 -0.21 10.60 14.64
N THR A 77 0.85 10.05 15.01
CA THR A 77 2.01 10.30 14.29
C THR A 77 2.36 9.10 13.55
N TRP A 78 2.65 9.33 12.37
CA TRP A 78 3.28 8.36 11.57
C TRP A 78 4.72 8.47 11.89
N THR A 79 5.14 7.81 12.82
CA THR A 79 6.44 8.06 13.14
C THR A 79 7.26 7.12 12.66
N GLY A 80 6.86 6.29 12.05
CA GLY A 80 7.83 5.49 11.51
C GLY A 80 9.06 5.98 11.95
N VAL A 81 8.86 6.86 12.37
CA VAL A 81 9.90 7.50 12.66
C VAL A 81 10.30 7.70 13.66
#